data_146154a01bab2bd402e140f59cf0b014
#
_entry.id   146154a01bab2bd402e140f59cf0b014
#
_cell.length_a   1.000
_cell.length_b   1.000
_cell.length_c   1.000
_cell.angle_alpha   90.00
_cell.angle_beta   90.00
_cell.angle_gamma   90.00
#
_symmetry.space_group_name_H-M   'P 1'
#
loop_
_entity.id
_entity.type
_entity.pdbx_description
1 polymer ?
#
loop_
_entity_poly.entity_id
_entity_poly.type
_entity_poly.pdbx_seq_one_letter_code
_entity_poly.pdbx_strand_id
1 'polypeptide(L)'
;PYIAFVVSLGGFLFGFDAGIISGVMSFAGPEFDLNEIQSGWVVSSPSFAAMFAMLFSGRLSDILGRKKLLIFVALFYAISAVFSAYSSSYEMIYIARMIGGLAFGAALVLAPIYIAEIATAEDRGKLVTLQQLNIVFGFFAAFLSNYFFNKFNTPENTLLSDETVWRWMLGVEFFPAMLYFIFLFFVPKSPRWLYLKGCLLYTSPSPR
;
A
#
# COMPACT_ATOMS: atom_id res chain seq x y z
N PRO A 1 15.76 -12.07 -6.76
CA PRO A 1 15.63 -10.60 -6.89
C PRO A 1 14.20 -10.20 -7.28
N TYR A 2 13.62 -10.75 -8.36
CA TYR A 2 12.29 -10.38 -8.87
C TYR A 2 11.18 -10.50 -7.81
N ILE A 3 11.10 -11.64 -7.12
CA ILE A 3 10.06 -11.89 -6.10
C ILE A 3 10.15 -10.88 -4.96
N ALA A 4 11.36 -10.59 -4.48
CA ALA A 4 11.58 -9.60 -3.42
C ALA A 4 11.18 -8.20 -3.88
N PHE A 5 11.48 -7.83 -5.13
CA PHE A 5 11.05 -6.57 -5.72
C PHE A 5 9.52 -6.46 -5.75
N VAL A 6 8.82 -7.47 -6.27
CA VAL A 6 7.35 -7.47 -6.31
C VAL A 6 6.75 -7.34 -4.91
N VAL A 7 7.24 -8.11 -3.95
CA VAL A 7 6.72 -8.05 -2.57
C VAL A 7 7.01 -6.70 -1.92
N SER A 8 8.14 -6.08 -2.22
CA SER A 8 8.51 -4.76 -1.69
C SER A 8 7.71 -3.59 -2.28
N LEU A 9 6.94 -3.80 -3.39
CA LEU A 9 6.03 -2.78 -3.94
C LEU A 9 4.93 -2.36 -2.95
N GLY A 10 4.61 -3.18 -1.96
CA GLY A 10 3.76 -2.75 -0.84
C GLY A 10 4.34 -1.55 -0.07
N GLY A 11 5.67 -1.45 0.01
CA GLY A 11 6.34 -0.25 0.53
C GLY A 11 6.19 0.96 -0.38
N PHE A 12 6.27 0.78 -1.70
CA PHE A 12 6.01 1.85 -2.66
C PHE A 12 4.60 2.44 -2.50
N LEU A 13 3.59 1.59 -2.37
CA LEU A 13 2.20 2.03 -2.15
C LEU A 13 2.06 2.85 -0.86
N PHE A 14 2.70 2.42 0.23
CA PHE A 14 2.74 3.20 1.47
C PHE A 14 3.36 4.58 1.27
N GLY A 15 4.53 4.65 0.63
CA GLY A 15 5.20 5.92 0.35
C GLY A 15 4.37 6.82 -0.54
N PHE A 16 3.71 6.25 -1.54
CA PHE A 16 2.84 6.99 -2.46
C PHE A 16 1.63 7.58 -1.73
N ASP A 17 0.90 6.78 -0.95
CA ASP A 17 -0.25 7.22 -0.15
C ASP A 17 0.13 8.33 0.83
N ALA A 18 1.24 8.15 1.54
CA ALA A 18 1.71 9.13 2.51
C ALA A 18 2.20 10.45 1.86
N GLY A 19 2.68 10.39 0.61
CA GLY A 19 3.13 11.57 -0.12
C GLY A 19 2.01 12.32 -0.83
N ILE A 20 1.04 11.61 -1.41
CA ILE A 20 -0.03 12.20 -2.22
C ILE A 20 -0.96 13.09 -1.39
N ILE A 21 -1.18 12.74 -0.12
CA ILE A 21 -2.14 13.42 0.76
C ILE A 21 -1.82 14.90 0.94
N SER A 22 -0.56 15.30 0.88
CA SER A 22 -0.16 16.70 1.01
C SER A 22 -0.74 17.58 -0.11
N GLY A 23 -0.78 17.06 -1.34
CA GLY A 23 -1.43 17.74 -2.47
C GLY A 23 -2.95 17.70 -2.37
N VAL A 24 -3.50 16.55 -2.01
CA VAL A 24 -4.94 16.36 -1.83
C VAL A 24 -5.54 17.33 -0.83
N MET A 25 -4.92 17.51 0.33
CA MET A 25 -5.45 18.39 1.39
C MET A 25 -5.51 19.86 1.00
N SER A 26 -4.70 20.30 0.04
CA SER A 26 -4.76 21.68 -0.48
C SER A 26 -6.07 21.98 -1.21
N PHE A 27 -6.74 20.97 -1.77
CA PHE A 27 -8.00 21.10 -2.51
C PHE A 27 -9.19 20.54 -1.71
N ALA A 28 -9.07 19.34 -1.15
CA ALA A 28 -10.14 18.68 -0.40
C ALA A 28 -10.45 19.41 0.93
N GLY A 29 -9.46 20.01 1.57
CA GLY A 29 -9.67 20.80 2.81
C GLY A 29 -10.69 21.91 2.64
N PRO A 30 -10.50 22.85 1.69
CA PRO A 30 -11.47 23.89 1.37
C PRO A 30 -12.82 23.37 0.85
N GLU A 31 -12.83 22.30 0.03
CA GLU A 31 -14.07 21.75 -0.54
C GLU A 31 -15.03 21.22 0.55
N PHE A 32 -14.49 20.56 1.57
CA PHE A 32 -15.28 20.02 2.69
C PHE A 32 -15.37 20.97 3.90
N ASP A 33 -14.82 22.17 3.79
CA ASP A 33 -14.77 23.17 4.91
C ASP A 33 -14.19 22.55 6.19
N LEU A 34 -13.07 21.81 6.05
CA LEU A 34 -12.47 21.07 7.15
C LEU A 34 -11.75 21.98 8.10
N ASN A 35 -12.05 21.84 9.39
CA ASN A 35 -11.24 22.46 10.43
C ASN A 35 -9.89 21.73 10.59
N GLU A 36 -8.95 22.33 11.36
CA GLU A 36 -7.60 21.78 11.55
C GLU A 36 -7.60 20.35 12.13
N ILE A 37 -8.54 20.05 13.04
CA ILE A 37 -8.67 18.74 13.67
C ILE A 37 -9.15 17.69 12.64
N GLN A 38 -10.13 18.05 11.85
CA GLN A 38 -10.67 17.18 10.79
C GLN A 38 -9.62 16.90 9.71
N SER A 39 -8.90 17.95 9.28
CA SER A 39 -7.78 17.81 8.35
C SER A 39 -6.69 16.88 8.92
N GLY A 40 -6.35 17.07 10.19
CA GLY A 40 -5.42 16.19 10.90
C GLY A 40 -5.89 14.72 10.94
N TRP A 41 -7.20 14.49 11.13
CA TRP A 41 -7.77 13.14 11.09
C TRP A 41 -7.71 12.50 9.71
N VAL A 42 -8.02 13.20 8.63
CA VAL A 42 -7.88 12.68 7.27
C VAL A 42 -6.45 12.22 6.99
N VAL A 43 -5.47 13.00 7.42
CA VAL A 43 -4.04 12.69 7.23
C VAL A 43 -3.57 11.54 8.12
N SER A 44 -3.99 11.49 9.40
CA SER A 44 -3.47 10.52 10.37
C SER A 44 -4.26 9.23 10.47
N SER A 45 -5.51 9.20 10.01
CA SER A 45 -6.38 8.02 10.09
C SER A 45 -5.79 6.76 9.47
N PRO A 46 -5.06 6.79 8.32
CA PRO A 46 -4.41 5.60 7.80
C PRO A 46 -3.35 5.03 8.74
N SER A 47 -2.54 5.91 9.35
CA SER A 47 -1.51 5.49 10.30
C SER A 47 -2.11 4.86 11.56
N PHE A 48 -3.22 5.42 12.04
CA PHE A 48 -3.97 4.85 13.14
C PHE A 48 -4.50 3.45 12.82
N ALA A 49 -5.11 3.26 11.65
CA ALA A 49 -5.58 1.95 11.19
C ALA A 49 -4.43 0.96 10.97
N ALA A 50 -3.30 1.43 10.43
CA ALA A 50 -2.10 0.62 10.23
C ALA A 50 -1.55 0.02 11.52
N MET A 51 -1.61 0.74 12.63
CA MET A 51 -1.20 0.25 13.95
C MET A 51 -1.93 -1.05 14.31
N PHE A 52 -3.25 -1.10 14.11
CA PHE A 52 -4.02 -2.31 14.37
C PHE A 52 -3.69 -3.42 13.36
N ALA A 53 -3.56 -3.08 12.07
CA ALA A 53 -3.20 -4.06 11.06
C ALA A 53 -1.85 -4.72 11.35
N MET A 54 -0.86 -3.96 11.80
CA MET A 54 0.47 -4.48 12.16
C MET A 54 0.40 -5.49 13.33
N LEU A 55 -0.44 -5.25 14.34
CA LEU A 55 -0.60 -6.15 15.49
C LEU A 55 -1.14 -7.52 15.09
N PHE A 56 -2.06 -7.57 14.14
CA PHE A 56 -2.76 -8.81 13.77
C PHE A 56 -2.20 -9.50 12.52
N SER A 57 -1.49 -8.76 11.65
CA SER A 57 -1.01 -9.27 10.36
C SER A 57 -0.07 -10.46 10.48
N GLY A 58 0.77 -10.51 11.51
CA GLY A 58 1.65 -11.64 11.78
C GLY A 58 0.88 -12.95 11.95
N ARG A 59 -0.06 -12.98 12.91
CA ARG A 59 -0.90 -14.16 13.16
C ARG A 59 -1.76 -14.53 11.95
N LEU A 60 -2.35 -13.55 11.30
CA LEU A 60 -3.18 -13.77 10.14
C LEU A 60 -2.37 -14.37 8.97
N SER A 61 -1.11 -13.96 8.81
CA SER A 61 -0.20 -14.51 7.81
C SER A 61 0.20 -15.96 8.08
N ASP A 62 0.27 -16.36 9.34
CA ASP A 62 0.56 -17.76 9.72
C ASP A 62 -0.63 -18.69 9.40
N ILE A 63 -1.86 -18.18 9.52
CA ILE A 63 -3.09 -18.93 9.23
C ILE A 63 -3.33 -19.02 7.73
N LEU A 64 -3.40 -17.87 7.03
CA LEU A 64 -3.81 -17.78 5.63
C LEU A 64 -2.64 -18.00 4.64
N GLY A 65 -1.42 -17.79 5.09
CA GLY A 65 -0.22 -17.77 4.26
C GLY A 65 0.11 -16.37 3.73
N ARG A 66 1.43 -16.10 3.62
CA ARG A 66 1.94 -14.76 3.27
C ARG A 66 1.40 -14.27 1.93
N LYS A 67 1.46 -15.11 0.89
CA LYS A 67 0.99 -14.75 -0.46
C LYS A 67 -0.48 -14.38 -0.50
N LYS A 68 -1.35 -15.20 0.11
CA LYS A 68 -2.79 -14.93 0.09
C LYS A 68 -3.12 -13.62 0.79
N LEU A 69 -2.49 -13.39 1.95
CA LEU A 69 -2.73 -12.17 2.71
C LEU A 69 -2.22 -10.92 1.96
N LEU A 70 -1.07 -11.00 1.28
CA LEU A 70 -0.60 -9.90 0.43
C LEU A 70 -1.55 -9.59 -0.74
N ILE A 71 -2.17 -10.62 -1.34
CA ILE A 71 -3.19 -10.42 -2.40
C ILE A 71 -4.42 -9.69 -1.83
N PHE A 72 -4.91 -10.07 -0.64
CA PHE A 72 -6.00 -9.35 0.03
C PHE A 72 -5.61 -7.90 0.34
N VAL A 73 -4.41 -7.69 0.84
CA VAL A 73 -3.86 -6.35 1.11
C VAL A 73 -3.87 -5.48 -0.15
N ALA A 74 -3.38 -6.00 -1.27
CA ALA A 74 -3.36 -5.27 -2.55
C ALA A 74 -4.78 -4.94 -3.04
N LEU A 75 -5.73 -5.86 -2.85
CA LEU A 75 -7.15 -5.63 -3.18
C LEU A 75 -7.77 -4.53 -2.29
N PHE A 76 -7.55 -4.59 -0.98
CA PHE A 76 -8.04 -3.56 -0.06
C PHE A 76 -7.44 -2.20 -0.37
N TYR A 77 -6.20 -2.16 -0.81
CA TYR A 77 -5.54 -0.93 -1.24
C TYR A 77 -6.21 -0.33 -2.48
N ALA A 78 -6.48 -1.15 -3.51
CA ALA A 78 -7.17 -0.72 -4.71
C ALA A 78 -8.61 -0.24 -4.40
N ILE A 79 -9.33 -0.93 -3.50
CA ILE A 79 -10.65 -0.51 -3.04
C ILE A 79 -10.57 0.84 -2.33
N SER A 80 -9.59 1.02 -1.43
CA SER A 80 -9.39 2.29 -0.72
C SER A 80 -9.16 3.45 -1.69
N ALA A 81 -8.32 3.28 -2.71
CA ALA A 81 -8.06 4.30 -3.72
C ALA A 81 -9.34 4.74 -4.45
N VAL A 82 -10.16 3.76 -4.88
CA VAL A 82 -11.43 4.05 -5.54
C VAL A 82 -12.40 4.76 -4.59
N PHE A 83 -12.56 4.24 -3.37
CA PHE A 83 -13.47 4.86 -2.38
C PHE A 83 -13.04 6.28 -2.01
N SER A 84 -11.73 6.52 -1.88
CA SER A 84 -11.20 7.85 -1.61
C SER A 84 -11.46 8.82 -2.77
N ALA A 85 -11.28 8.38 -4.02
CA ALA A 85 -11.52 9.21 -5.21
C ALA A 85 -13.00 9.57 -5.39
N TYR A 86 -13.93 8.69 -5.01
CA TYR A 86 -15.38 8.91 -5.11
C TYR A 86 -16.01 9.46 -3.82
N SER A 87 -15.19 9.85 -2.84
CA SER A 87 -15.73 10.38 -1.59
C SER A 87 -16.48 11.70 -1.81
N SER A 88 -17.67 11.78 -1.21
CA SER A 88 -18.55 12.95 -1.24
C SER A 88 -18.74 13.60 0.13
N SER A 89 -18.14 13.05 1.18
CA SER A 89 -18.21 13.57 2.53
C SER A 89 -16.89 13.36 3.27
N TYR A 90 -16.68 14.15 4.32
CA TYR A 90 -15.55 14.02 5.23
C TYR A 90 -15.42 12.61 5.83
N GLU A 91 -16.57 12.04 6.28
CA GLU A 91 -16.60 10.71 6.86
C GLU A 91 -16.16 9.65 5.87
N MET A 92 -16.60 9.78 4.63
CA MET A 92 -16.28 8.82 3.58
C MET A 92 -14.78 8.83 3.24
N ILE A 93 -14.16 10.03 3.15
CA ILE A 93 -12.75 10.12 2.82
C ILE A 93 -11.87 9.53 3.93
N TYR A 94 -12.11 9.83 5.22
CA TYR A 94 -11.26 9.30 6.27
C TYR A 94 -11.48 7.79 6.47
N ILE A 95 -12.69 7.25 6.31
CA ILE A 95 -12.96 5.81 6.36
C ILE A 95 -12.26 5.09 5.21
N ALA A 96 -12.36 5.62 3.98
CA ALA A 96 -11.66 5.07 2.84
C ALA A 96 -10.14 5.01 3.07
N ARG A 97 -9.56 6.07 3.62
CA ARG A 97 -8.15 6.11 3.97
C ARG A 97 -7.78 5.16 5.10
N MET A 98 -8.65 4.93 6.09
CA MET A 98 -8.43 3.89 7.10
C MET A 98 -8.36 2.49 6.50
N ILE A 99 -9.19 2.20 5.49
CA ILE A 99 -9.11 0.92 4.74
C ILE A 99 -7.73 0.77 4.08
N GLY A 100 -7.23 1.83 3.44
CA GLY A 100 -5.87 1.87 2.90
C GLY A 100 -4.81 1.66 3.98
N GLY A 101 -5.00 2.30 5.15
CA GLY A 101 -4.13 2.15 6.32
C GLY A 101 -4.03 0.72 6.81
N LEU A 102 -5.15 -0.02 6.90
CA LEU A 102 -5.14 -1.44 7.21
C LEU A 102 -4.34 -2.25 6.19
N ALA A 103 -4.48 -1.90 4.92
CA ALA A 103 -3.77 -2.57 3.84
C ALA A 103 -2.25 -2.34 3.92
N PHE A 104 -1.79 -1.09 3.94
CA PHE A 104 -0.35 -0.84 3.96
C PHE A 104 0.30 -1.24 5.29
N GLY A 105 -0.40 -1.10 6.42
CA GLY A 105 0.10 -1.56 7.72
C GLY A 105 0.40 -3.05 7.71
N ALA A 106 -0.49 -3.87 7.14
CA ALA A 106 -0.24 -5.29 6.94
C ALA A 106 0.92 -5.54 5.96
N ALA A 107 0.99 -4.81 4.84
CA ALA A 107 2.07 -4.94 3.85
C ALA A 107 3.46 -4.66 4.45
N LEU A 108 3.58 -3.63 5.29
CA LEU A 108 4.85 -3.26 5.93
C LEU A 108 5.41 -4.36 6.83
N VAL A 109 4.55 -5.18 7.44
CA VAL A 109 4.97 -6.33 8.24
C VAL A 109 5.20 -7.56 7.36
N LEU A 110 4.31 -7.82 6.42
CA LEU A 110 4.33 -9.05 5.61
C LEU A 110 5.48 -9.08 4.61
N ALA A 111 5.84 -7.94 4.01
CA ALA A 111 6.87 -7.90 2.99
C ALA A 111 8.26 -8.28 3.54
N PRO A 112 8.77 -7.72 4.66
CA PRO A 112 10.03 -8.16 5.25
C PRO A 112 10.00 -9.62 5.70
N ILE A 113 8.87 -10.09 6.28
CA ILE A 113 8.73 -11.50 6.70
C ILE A 113 8.87 -12.41 5.48
N TYR A 114 8.13 -12.13 4.41
CA TYR A 114 8.19 -12.94 3.20
C TYR A 114 9.58 -12.90 2.56
N ILE A 115 10.20 -11.72 2.44
CA ILE A 115 11.56 -11.56 1.93
C ILE A 115 12.55 -12.38 2.76
N ALA A 116 12.44 -12.32 4.10
CA ALA A 116 13.32 -13.08 4.99
C ALA A 116 13.16 -14.61 4.87
N GLU A 117 11.99 -15.09 4.45
CA GLU A 117 11.71 -16.51 4.25
C GLU A 117 12.25 -17.07 2.92
N ILE A 118 12.43 -16.20 1.90
CA ILE A 118 12.90 -16.61 0.57
C ILE A 118 14.36 -16.24 0.30
N ALA A 119 14.91 -15.28 1.05
CA ALA A 119 16.27 -14.78 0.89
C ALA A 119 17.31 -15.68 1.54
N THR A 120 18.48 -15.77 0.92
CA THR A 120 19.67 -16.33 1.57
C THR A 120 20.11 -15.43 2.74
N ALA A 121 20.86 -15.97 3.69
CA ALA A 121 21.36 -15.19 4.83
C ALA A 121 22.18 -13.96 4.39
N GLU A 122 22.97 -14.11 3.32
CA GLU A 122 23.82 -13.07 2.76
C GLU A 122 23.04 -11.92 2.08
N ASP A 123 21.93 -12.24 1.41
CA ASP A 123 21.18 -11.27 0.63
C ASP A 123 20.01 -10.64 1.41
N ARG A 124 19.65 -11.19 2.56
CA ARG A 124 18.49 -10.74 3.36
C ARG A 124 18.53 -9.25 3.66
N GLY A 125 19.67 -8.72 4.09
CA GLY A 125 19.82 -7.29 4.38
C GLY A 125 19.58 -6.42 3.15
N LYS A 126 20.19 -6.77 2.00
CA LYS A 126 20.04 -6.04 0.74
C LYS A 126 18.58 -6.02 0.26
N LEU A 127 17.88 -7.16 0.38
CA LEU A 127 16.50 -7.27 -0.09
C LEU A 127 15.50 -6.56 0.83
N VAL A 128 15.77 -6.48 2.13
CA VAL A 128 14.96 -5.67 3.06
C VAL A 128 15.20 -4.17 2.80
N THR A 129 16.44 -3.77 2.51
CA THR A 129 16.76 -2.39 2.13
C THR A 129 16.03 -1.98 0.85
N LEU A 130 15.78 -2.91 -0.09
CA LEU A 130 14.99 -2.66 -1.29
C LEU A 130 13.56 -2.19 -0.96
N GLN A 131 12.96 -2.70 0.11
CA GLN A 131 11.63 -2.22 0.55
C GLN A 131 11.69 -0.76 1.01
N GLN A 132 12.73 -0.36 1.76
CA GLN A 132 12.89 1.03 2.16
C GLN A 132 13.12 1.94 0.97
N LEU A 133 13.90 1.49 0.00
CA LEU A 133 14.11 2.21 -1.25
C LEU A 133 12.78 2.42 -1.99
N ASN A 134 11.94 1.39 -2.08
CA ASN A 134 10.61 1.49 -2.70
C ASN A 134 9.68 2.47 -1.97
N ILE A 135 9.74 2.57 -0.64
CA ILE A 135 9.00 3.59 0.12
C ILE A 135 9.42 5.00 -0.33
N VAL A 136 10.72 5.26 -0.41
CA VAL A 136 11.25 6.56 -0.85
C VAL A 136 10.86 6.85 -2.30
N PHE A 137 10.91 5.87 -3.19
CA PHE A 137 10.42 6.02 -4.56
C PHE A 137 8.91 6.30 -4.61
N GLY A 138 8.14 5.70 -3.71
CA GLY A 138 6.70 5.98 -3.57
C GLY A 138 6.46 7.46 -3.22
N PHE A 139 7.16 8.00 -2.23
CA PHE A 139 7.10 9.42 -1.89
C PHE A 139 7.48 10.30 -3.08
N PHE A 140 8.61 10.00 -3.74
CA PHE A 140 9.03 10.77 -4.92
C PHE A 140 7.97 10.75 -6.02
N ALA A 141 7.41 9.59 -6.34
CA ALA A 141 6.36 9.45 -7.34
C ALA A 141 5.08 10.22 -6.96
N ALA A 142 4.71 10.23 -5.68
CA ALA A 142 3.57 10.98 -5.15
C ALA A 142 3.76 12.50 -5.32
N PHE A 143 4.91 13.03 -4.92
CA PHE A 143 5.20 14.47 -5.10
C PHE A 143 5.27 14.86 -6.56
N LEU A 144 5.83 14.00 -7.42
CA LEU A 144 5.85 14.22 -8.85
C LEU A 144 4.42 14.22 -9.43
N SER A 145 3.58 13.28 -8.99
CA SER A 145 2.16 13.22 -9.35
C SER A 145 1.41 14.47 -8.93
N ASN A 146 1.56 14.91 -7.68
CA ASN A 146 0.98 16.16 -7.18
C ASN A 146 1.41 17.37 -8.02
N TYR A 147 2.69 17.45 -8.37
CA TYR A 147 3.19 18.52 -9.23
C TYR A 147 2.53 18.52 -10.62
N PHE A 148 2.40 17.36 -11.26
CA PHE A 148 1.75 17.27 -12.56
C PHE A 148 0.26 17.62 -12.48
N PHE A 149 -0.48 17.06 -11.53
CA PHE A 149 -1.89 17.39 -11.37
C PHE A 149 -2.12 18.87 -11.08
N ASN A 150 -1.30 19.48 -10.23
CA ASN A 150 -1.39 20.92 -9.97
C ASN A 150 -1.04 21.76 -11.21
N LYS A 151 -0.03 21.36 -11.99
CA LYS A 151 0.37 22.05 -13.21
C LYS A 151 -0.70 22.00 -14.31
N PHE A 152 -1.42 20.88 -14.44
CA PHE A 152 -2.48 20.69 -15.42
C PHE A 152 -3.87 21.13 -14.91
N ASN A 153 -3.97 21.50 -13.66
CA ASN A 153 -5.17 22.14 -13.09
C ASN A 153 -5.25 23.59 -13.59
N THR A 154 -5.98 23.78 -14.67
CA THR A 154 -6.22 25.11 -15.27
C THR A 154 -7.72 25.36 -15.34
N PRO A 155 -8.19 26.63 -15.20
CA PRO A 155 -9.61 26.95 -15.26
C PRO A 155 -10.31 26.53 -16.57
N GLU A 156 -9.55 26.33 -17.63
CA GLU A 156 -10.05 25.87 -18.95
C GLU A 156 -10.21 24.35 -19.03
N ASN A 157 -9.62 23.60 -18.09
CA ASN A 157 -9.63 22.14 -18.10
C ASN A 157 -10.81 21.63 -17.26
N THR A 158 -11.88 21.20 -17.91
CA THR A 158 -13.08 20.66 -17.24
C THR A 158 -12.86 19.34 -16.49
N LEU A 159 -11.80 18.60 -16.81
CA LEU A 159 -11.48 17.32 -16.18
C LEU A 159 -10.59 17.49 -14.93
N LEU A 160 -9.77 18.55 -14.90
CA LEU A 160 -8.85 18.88 -13.82
C LEU A 160 -9.15 20.28 -13.31
N SER A 161 -10.28 20.46 -12.66
CA SER A 161 -10.66 21.67 -11.93
C SER A 161 -10.31 21.51 -10.45
N ASP A 162 -10.31 22.61 -9.69
CA ASP A 162 -10.06 22.61 -8.24
C ASP A 162 -10.96 21.63 -7.48
N GLU A 163 -12.19 21.40 -7.96
CA GLU A 163 -13.16 20.48 -7.36
C GLU A 163 -12.88 19.00 -7.67
N THR A 164 -12.16 18.70 -8.75
CA THR A 164 -11.96 17.32 -9.23
C THR A 164 -10.53 16.83 -9.12
N VAL A 165 -9.55 17.74 -9.09
CA VAL A 165 -8.13 17.39 -9.15
C VAL A 165 -7.68 16.47 -8.02
N TRP A 166 -8.14 16.70 -6.80
CA TRP A 166 -7.79 15.86 -5.66
C TRP A 166 -8.36 14.44 -5.77
N ARG A 167 -9.50 14.27 -6.44
CA ARG A 167 -10.09 12.96 -6.73
C ARG A 167 -9.22 12.17 -7.67
N TRP A 168 -8.65 12.84 -8.68
CA TRP A 168 -7.68 12.24 -9.59
C TRP A 168 -6.36 11.92 -8.90
N MET A 169 -5.89 12.78 -7.99
CA MET A 169 -4.70 12.54 -7.17
C MET A 169 -4.84 11.23 -6.37
N LEU A 170 -5.96 11.03 -5.69
CA LEU A 170 -6.23 9.79 -4.94
C LEU A 170 -6.50 8.61 -5.89
N GLY A 171 -7.23 8.85 -6.98
CA GLY A 171 -7.59 7.81 -7.94
C GLY A 171 -6.40 7.21 -8.68
N VAL A 172 -5.34 7.99 -8.91
CA VAL A 172 -4.14 7.50 -9.62
C VAL A 172 -3.44 6.38 -8.85
N GLU A 173 -3.62 6.31 -7.53
CA GLU A 173 -3.09 5.26 -6.67
C GLU A 173 -3.65 3.87 -7.01
N PHE A 174 -4.81 3.82 -7.64
CA PHE A 174 -5.41 2.58 -8.11
C PHE A 174 -4.50 1.82 -9.09
N PHE A 175 -3.79 2.54 -9.98
CA PHE A 175 -2.93 1.89 -10.98
C PHE A 175 -1.76 1.10 -10.38
N PRO A 176 -0.91 1.67 -9.51
CA PRO A 176 0.14 0.90 -8.87
C PRO A 176 -0.42 -0.18 -7.93
N ALA A 177 -1.58 0.04 -7.29
CA ALA A 177 -2.23 -0.98 -6.47
C ALA A 177 -2.68 -2.20 -7.29
N MET A 178 -3.29 -1.97 -8.45
CA MET A 178 -3.68 -3.04 -9.38
C MET A 178 -2.47 -3.75 -9.98
N LEU A 179 -1.41 -3.02 -10.32
CA LEU A 179 -0.17 -3.62 -10.80
C LEU A 179 0.44 -4.54 -9.73
N TYR A 180 0.48 -4.09 -8.48
CA TYR A 180 0.91 -4.88 -7.35
C TYR A 180 0.05 -6.13 -7.17
N PHE A 181 -1.28 -5.98 -7.20
CA PHE A 181 -2.23 -7.09 -7.12
C PHE A 181 -1.96 -8.15 -8.19
N ILE A 182 -1.80 -7.75 -9.45
CA ILE A 182 -1.53 -8.67 -10.58
C ILE A 182 -0.18 -9.39 -10.37
N PHE A 183 0.88 -8.67 -10.03
CA PHE A 183 2.20 -9.27 -9.86
C PHE A 183 2.27 -10.27 -8.71
N LEU A 184 1.47 -10.10 -7.67
CA LEU A 184 1.40 -11.04 -6.54
C LEU A 184 0.88 -12.43 -6.96
N PHE A 185 0.10 -12.56 -8.04
CA PHE A 185 -0.30 -13.88 -8.53
C PHE A 185 0.88 -14.70 -9.04
N PHE A 186 1.91 -14.06 -9.57
CA PHE A 186 3.13 -14.71 -10.08
C PHE A 186 4.16 -15.02 -8.98
N VAL A 187 3.96 -14.50 -7.77
CA VAL A 187 4.82 -14.79 -6.62
C VAL A 187 4.49 -16.20 -6.08
N PRO A 188 5.48 -17.09 -5.82
CA PRO A 188 5.23 -18.42 -5.24
C PRO A 188 4.74 -18.32 -3.78
N LYS A 189 4.21 -19.40 -3.24
CA LYS A 189 3.94 -19.49 -1.80
C LYS A 189 5.25 -19.57 -1.03
N SER A 190 5.28 -19.05 0.21
CA SER A 190 6.47 -19.13 1.06
C SER A 190 6.85 -20.61 1.32
N PRO A 191 8.11 -21.01 1.05
CA PRO A 191 8.58 -22.37 1.32
C PRO A 191 8.46 -22.73 2.79
N ARG A 192 8.79 -21.81 3.68
CA ARG A 192 8.71 -22.02 5.14
C ARG A 192 7.27 -22.27 5.60
N TRP A 193 6.31 -21.49 5.07
CA TRP A 193 4.90 -21.70 5.40
C TRP A 193 4.37 -23.04 4.91
N LEU A 194 4.77 -23.48 3.71
CA LEU A 194 4.41 -24.78 3.16
C LEU A 194 4.97 -25.91 4.01
N TYR A 195 6.21 -25.80 4.47
CA TYR A 195 6.84 -26.77 5.36
C TYR A 195 6.08 -26.89 6.69
N LEU A 196 5.76 -25.77 7.35
CA LEU A 196 5.04 -25.74 8.61
C LEU A 196 3.61 -26.31 8.51
N LYS A 197 2.98 -26.23 7.34
CA LYS A 197 1.64 -26.83 7.09
C LYS A 197 1.71 -28.30 6.65
N GLY A 198 2.87 -28.94 6.67
CA GLY A 198 3.04 -30.34 6.30
C GLY A 198 2.96 -30.65 4.81
N CYS A 199 2.88 -29.62 3.97
CA CYS A 199 2.73 -29.80 2.52
C CYS A 199 4.02 -30.23 1.80
N LEU A 200 5.20 -30.18 2.46
CA LEU A 200 6.51 -30.53 1.90
C LEU A 200 7.17 -31.74 2.56
N LEU A 201 6.46 -32.46 3.43
CA LEU A 201 7.00 -33.66 4.10
C LEU A 201 7.44 -34.78 3.18
N TYR A 202 7.05 -34.72 1.89
CA TYR A 202 7.30 -35.80 0.92
C TYR A 202 8.53 -35.57 0.01
N THR A 203 9.23 -34.45 0.10
CA THR A 203 10.31 -34.10 -0.84
C THR A 203 11.68 -33.87 -0.22
N SER A 204 11.85 -34.07 1.08
CA SER A 204 13.16 -34.03 1.74
C SER A 204 13.73 -35.44 1.82
N PRO A 205 14.78 -35.82 1.06
CA PRO A 205 15.57 -36.98 1.40
C PRO A 205 16.18 -36.75 2.78
N SER A 206 15.97 -37.71 3.70
CA SER A 206 16.61 -37.71 5.02
C SER A 206 18.12 -37.46 4.85
N PRO A 207 18.71 -36.49 5.56
CA PRO A 207 20.16 -36.37 5.57
C PRO A 207 20.74 -37.65 6.19
N ARG A 208 21.53 -38.37 5.41
CA ARG A 208 22.39 -39.43 5.90
C ARG A 208 23.60 -38.84 6.56
#